data_0dff597b445341bc17ba190a6e826200
#
_entry.id   0dff597b445341bc17ba190a6e826200
#
_cell.length_a   1.000
_cell.length_b   1.000
_cell.length_c   1.000
_cell.angle_alpha   90.00
_cell.angle_beta   90.00
_cell.angle_gamma   90.00
#
_symmetry.space_group_name_H-M   'P 1'
#
loop_
_entity.id
_entity.type
_entity.pdbx_description
1 polymer ?
#
loop_
_entity_poly.entity_id
_entity_poly.type
_entity_poly.pdbx_seq_one_letter_code
_entity_poly.pdbx_strand_id
1 'polypeptide(L)'
;FTDSNYNDHFKDKNKEIKIVNPISSELGVLRNSIFSNLIMYMSKNLDRGFKDLSIFEIGPIFTGSNPGEQNTVVCGLSVGKKSRLSWIEKERNVDVFDIKRDVVQTLVEAGYNSNKFYLDSKTPSYYHPGKSGRLFLHKGDEKVAAYFGEIHPNIIKKIDIKTESLVGFEILIDNLKFS
;
A
#
# COMPACT_ATOMS: atom_id res chain seq x y z
N PHE A 1 -14.83 -5.16 0.75
CA PHE A 1 -15.40 -4.55 1.97
C PHE A 1 -14.33 -4.49 3.03
N THR A 2 -14.46 -3.55 3.97
CA THR A 2 -13.48 -3.35 5.05
C THR A 2 -14.16 -2.75 6.28
N ASP A 3 -13.47 -2.83 7.42
CA ASP A 3 -13.86 -2.17 8.66
C ASP A 3 -13.58 -0.65 8.56
N SER A 4 -14.54 0.17 9.00
CA SER A 4 -14.42 1.64 8.99
C SER A 4 -13.23 2.13 9.83
N ASN A 5 -12.93 1.46 10.96
CA ASN A 5 -11.81 1.83 11.83
C ASN A 5 -10.46 1.80 11.09
N TYR A 6 -10.25 0.84 10.20
CA TYR A 6 -9.04 0.77 9.39
C TYR A 6 -9.13 1.68 8.16
N ASN A 7 -10.29 1.76 7.51
CA ASN A 7 -10.47 2.53 6.29
C ASN A 7 -10.25 4.04 6.50
N ASP A 8 -10.65 4.57 7.64
CA ASP A 8 -10.53 6.00 7.98
C ASP A 8 -9.11 6.55 7.97
N HIS A 9 -8.12 5.68 8.16
CA HIS A 9 -6.70 6.07 8.15
C HIS A 9 -6.10 6.16 6.75
N PHE A 10 -6.74 5.56 5.74
CA PHE A 10 -6.24 5.43 4.37
C PHE A 10 -7.12 6.12 3.33
N LYS A 11 -8.06 6.95 3.76
CA LYS A 11 -8.85 7.77 2.85
C LYS A 11 -8.19 9.13 2.64
N ASP A 12 -7.95 9.48 1.40
CA ASP A 12 -7.54 10.83 1.01
C ASP A 12 -8.79 11.60 0.58
N LYS A 13 -9.35 12.45 1.45
CA LYS A 13 -10.50 13.35 1.20
C LYS A 13 -11.83 12.70 0.71
N ASN A 14 -11.86 11.42 0.41
CA ASN A 14 -13.06 10.74 -0.06
C ASN A 14 -14.04 10.45 1.09
N LYS A 15 -15.33 10.62 0.83
CA LYS A 15 -16.37 10.24 1.79
C LYS A 15 -16.42 8.73 1.93
N GLU A 16 -16.66 8.27 3.14
CA GLU A 16 -16.93 6.88 3.43
C GLU A 16 -18.19 6.41 2.68
N ILE A 17 -18.07 5.32 1.91
CA ILE A 17 -19.19 4.73 1.17
C ILE A 17 -19.71 3.58 1.99
N LYS A 18 -20.84 3.82 2.69
CA LYS A 18 -21.49 2.84 3.55
C LYS A 18 -22.42 1.91 2.77
N ILE A 19 -22.41 0.64 3.17
CA ILE A 19 -23.31 -0.38 2.62
C ILE A 19 -24.61 -0.36 3.43
N VAL A 20 -25.74 -0.31 2.75
CA VAL A 20 -27.06 -0.19 3.40
C VAL A 20 -27.40 -1.45 4.21
N ASN A 21 -27.04 -2.64 3.69
CA ASN A 21 -27.29 -3.92 4.35
C ASN A 21 -26.01 -4.76 4.39
N PRO A 22 -25.04 -4.46 5.29
CA PRO A 22 -23.81 -5.22 5.36
C PRO A 22 -24.05 -6.63 5.91
N ILE A 23 -23.29 -7.61 5.40
CA ILE A 23 -23.34 -9.01 5.88
C ILE A 23 -22.82 -9.12 7.32
N SER A 24 -21.92 -8.24 7.72
CA SER A 24 -21.45 -8.09 9.10
C SER A 24 -21.14 -6.62 9.41
N SER A 25 -21.20 -6.24 10.68
CA SER A 25 -20.86 -4.88 11.14
C SER A 25 -19.41 -4.49 10.83
N GLU A 26 -18.52 -5.47 10.75
CA GLU A 26 -17.09 -5.27 10.44
C GLU A 26 -16.83 -5.04 8.93
N LEU A 27 -17.80 -5.28 8.06
CA LEU A 27 -17.67 -5.17 6.60
C LEU A 27 -18.67 -4.17 6.01
N GLY A 28 -18.90 -3.08 6.76
CA GLY A 28 -19.94 -2.10 6.46
C GLY A 28 -19.58 -1.03 5.44
N VAL A 29 -18.34 -0.97 4.93
CA VAL A 29 -17.87 0.08 4.02
C VAL A 29 -17.15 -0.48 2.80
N LEU A 30 -17.24 0.25 1.67
CA LEU A 30 -16.39 0.03 0.52
C LEU A 30 -15.02 0.64 0.79
N ARG A 31 -13.97 -0.12 0.54
CA ARG A 31 -12.59 0.30 0.84
C ARG A 31 -12.09 1.37 -0.12
N ASN A 32 -11.48 2.43 0.43
CA ASN A 32 -10.79 3.46 -0.33
C ASN A 32 -9.33 3.09 -0.61
N SER A 33 -8.76 2.17 0.17
CA SER A 33 -7.42 1.60 -0.03
C SER A 33 -7.41 0.13 0.38
N ILE A 34 -6.59 -0.67 -0.29
CA ILE A 34 -6.34 -2.07 0.06
C ILE A 34 -5.53 -2.17 1.36
N PHE A 35 -4.79 -1.13 1.74
CA PHE A 35 -4.04 -1.11 3.00
C PHE A 35 -4.90 -1.40 4.22
N SER A 36 -6.15 -0.93 4.25
CA SER A 36 -7.07 -1.21 5.35
C SER A 36 -7.26 -2.72 5.61
N ASN A 37 -7.40 -3.51 4.56
CA ASN A 37 -7.51 -4.96 4.65
C ASN A 37 -6.17 -5.62 4.97
N LEU A 38 -5.09 -5.23 4.26
CA LEU A 38 -3.76 -5.82 4.46
C LEU A 38 -3.25 -5.58 5.89
N ILE A 39 -3.47 -4.40 6.43
CA ILE A 39 -3.07 -4.07 7.80
C ILE A 39 -3.84 -4.91 8.83
N MET A 40 -5.13 -5.11 8.63
CA MET A 40 -5.92 -6.00 9.49
C MET A 40 -5.37 -7.43 9.48
N TYR A 41 -5.04 -7.96 8.32
CA TYR A 41 -4.41 -9.29 8.21
C TYR A 41 -3.01 -9.32 8.80
N MET A 42 -2.21 -8.28 8.57
CA MET A 42 -0.87 -8.13 9.13
C MET A 42 -0.91 -8.15 10.66
N SER A 43 -1.77 -7.33 11.28
CA SER A 43 -1.96 -7.28 12.73
C SER A 43 -2.31 -8.65 13.32
N LYS A 44 -3.29 -9.34 12.73
CA LYS A 44 -3.68 -10.71 13.17
C LYS A 44 -2.52 -11.72 13.10
N ASN A 45 -1.64 -11.60 12.12
CA ASN A 45 -0.48 -12.49 12.00
C ASN A 45 0.63 -12.12 12.98
N LEU A 46 0.89 -10.84 13.20
CA LEU A 46 1.84 -10.36 14.22
C LEU A 46 1.41 -10.81 15.63
N ASP A 47 0.12 -10.77 15.95
CA ASP A 47 -0.44 -11.28 17.22
C ASP A 47 -0.25 -12.78 17.39
N ARG A 48 -0.19 -13.54 16.30
CA ARG A 48 0.12 -14.98 16.30
C ARG A 48 1.62 -15.27 16.39
N GLY A 49 2.47 -14.24 16.47
CA GLY A 49 3.91 -14.38 16.62
C GLY A 49 4.71 -14.42 15.32
N PHE A 50 4.08 -14.25 14.15
CA PHE A 50 4.81 -14.08 12.88
C PHE A 50 5.38 -12.67 12.82
N LYS A 51 6.71 -12.55 12.84
CA LYS A 51 7.40 -11.24 12.91
C LYS A 51 7.84 -10.70 11.55
N ASP A 52 8.11 -11.59 10.61
CA ASP A 52 8.64 -11.26 9.27
C ASP A 52 7.59 -11.63 8.24
N LEU A 53 6.91 -10.63 7.71
CA LEU A 53 5.77 -10.83 6.83
C LEU A 53 5.85 -9.88 5.64
N SER A 54 5.56 -10.43 4.45
CA SER A 54 5.27 -9.67 3.24
C SER A 54 4.00 -10.21 2.61
N ILE A 55 3.01 -9.35 2.46
CA ILE A 55 1.70 -9.71 1.90
C ILE A 55 1.30 -8.72 0.83
N PHE A 56 0.55 -9.17 -0.16
CA PHE A 56 0.01 -8.30 -1.20
C PHE A 56 -1.40 -8.74 -1.61
N GLU A 57 -2.11 -7.82 -2.24
CA GLU A 57 -3.43 -8.05 -2.81
C GLU A 57 -3.58 -7.23 -4.09
N ILE A 58 -4.30 -7.78 -5.06
CA ILE A 58 -4.74 -7.09 -6.27
C ILE A 58 -6.26 -6.99 -6.22
N GLY A 59 -6.79 -5.80 -6.38
CA GLY A 59 -8.24 -5.63 -6.34
C GLY A 59 -8.71 -4.19 -6.50
N PRO A 60 -10.02 -3.99 -6.49
CA PRO A 60 -10.61 -2.66 -6.62
C PRO A 60 -10.53 -1.87 -5.32
N ILE A 61 -10.33 -0.57 -5.46
CA ILE A 61 -10.63 0.47 -4.48
C ILE A 61 -11.73 1.36 -5.03
N PHE A 62 -12.52 1.97 -4.14
CA PHE A 62 -13.70 2.74 -4.53
C PHE A 62 -13.49 4.22 -4.24
N THR A 63 -13.71 5.05 -5.26
CA THR A 63 -13.56 6.51 -5.20
C THR A 63 -14.90 7.24 -5.08
N GLY A 64 -16.00 6.54 -5.38
CA GLY A 64 -17.36 7.04 -5.31
C GLY A 64 -18.38 5.91 -5.22
N SER A 65 -19.67 6.28 -5.13
CA SER A 65 -20.79 5.36 -4.97
C SER A 65 -21.44 4.94 -6.30
N ASN A 66 -21.05 5.56 -7.41
CA ASN A 66 -21.62 5.25 -8.72
C ASN A 66 -20.89 4.09 -9.40
N PRO A 67 -21.55 3.32 -10.26
CA PRO A 67 -20.89 2.32 -11.08
C PRO A 67 -19.76 2.93 -11.90
N GLY A 68 -18.56 2.30 -11.85
CA GLY A 68 -17.36 2.78 -12.55
C GLY A 68 -16.48 3.72 -11.72
N GLU A 69 -16.91 4.21 -10.57
CA GLU A 69 -16.06 5.00 -9.64
C GLU A 69 -15.17 4.07 -8.78
N GLN A 70 -14.36 3.28 -9.47
CA GLN A 70 -13.42 2.36 -8.86
C GLN A 70 -12.11 2.33 -9.66
N ASN A 71 -11.02 1.98 -8.99
CA ASN A 71 -9.72 1.77 -9.62
C ASN A 71 -9.15 0.42 -9.17
N THR A 72 -8.43 -0.24 -10.06
CA THR A 72 -7.70 -1.46 -9.73
C THR A 72 -6.30 -1.12 -9.24
N VAL A 73 -5.95 -1.67 -8.09
CA VAL A 73 -4.65 -1.40 -7.43
C VAL A 73 -3.98 -2.72 -7.06
N VAL A 74 -2.67 -2.78 -7.26
CA VAL A 74 -1.79 -3.77 -6.60
C VAL A 74 -1.23 -3.11 -5.36
N CYS A 75 -1.47 -3.68 -4.21
CA CYS A 75 -1.02 -3.13 -2.94
C CYS A 75 -0.24 -4.19 -2.17
N GLY A 76 0.88 -3.79 -1.56
CA GLY A 76 1.69 -4.69 -0.74
C GLY A 76 2.16 -4.03 0.54
N LEU A 77 2.31 -4.83 1.58
CA LEU A 77 2.86 -4.45 2.88
C LEU A 77 3.92 -5.43 3.33
N SER A 78 4.98 -4.91 3.95
CA SER A 78 6.06 -5.71 4.51
C SER A 78 6.46 -5.18 5.88
N VAL A 79 6.81 -6.11 6.79
CA VAL A 79 7.24 -5.84 8.16
C VAL A 79 8.32 -6.84 8.56
N GLY A 80 9.19 -6.43 9.49
CA GLY A 80 10.23 -7.28 10.06
C GLY A 80 11.48 -7.36 9.20
N LYS A 81 12.13 -8.50 9.19
CA LYS A 81 13.42 -8.68 8.54
C LYS A 81 13.28 -9.01 7.06
N LYS A 82 14.15 -8.43 6.25
CA LYS A 82 14.19 -8.67 4.80
C LYS A 82 14.63 -10.07 4.45
N SER A 83 15.67 -10.57 5.14
CA SER A 83 16.22 -11.91 4.92
C SER A 83 16.43 -12.61 6.24
N ARG A 84 16.17 -13.92 6.27
CA ARG A 84 16.66 -14.78 7.35
C ARG A 84 18.19 -14.82 7.28
N LEU A 85 18.84 -15.06 8.42
CA LEU A 85 20.28 -15.15 8.57
C LEU A 85 20.95 -15.76 7.34
N SER A 86 21.69 -14.91 6.60
CA SER A 86 22.56 -15.32 5.51
C SER A 86 24.00 -14.99 5.90
N TRP A 87 24.93 -15.87 5.57
CA TRP A 87 26.36 -15.59 5.77
C TRP A 87 26.89 -14.46 4.88
N ILE A 88 26.10 -14.05 3.86
CA ILE A 88 26.47 -13.02 2.88
C ILE A 88 25.93 -11.63 3.30
N GLU A 89 24.70 -11.56 3.83
CA GLU A 89 24.07 -10.28 4.19
C GLU A 89 23.83 -10.20 5.70
N LYS A 90 24.20 -9.05 6.27
CA LYS A 90 23.82 -8.73 7.66
C LYS A 90 22.31 -8.63 7.76
N GLU A 91 21.77 -9.19 8.83
CA GLU A 91 20.36 -9.09 9.16
C GLU A 91 19.95 -7.61 9.29
N ARG A 92 18.94 -7.18 8.55
CA ARG A 92 18.37 -5.85 8.61
C ARG A 92 16.86 -5.90 8.41
N ASN A 93 16.17 -4.91 8.91
CA ASN A 93 14.75 -4.73 8.65
C ASN A 93 14.51 -4.33 7.20
N VAL A 94 13.32 -4.69 6.69
CA VAL A 94 12.82 -4.19 5.42
C VAL A 94 12.66 -2.67 5.47
N ASP A 95 13.03 -1.99 4.41
CA ASP A 95 13.01 -0.54 4.32
C ASP A 95 12.33 -0.02 3.05
N VAL A 96 12.25 1.30 2.92
CA VAL A 96 11.64 1.97 1.76
C VAL A 96 12.34 1.65 0.43
N PHE A 97 13.65 1.38 0.47
CA PHE A 97 14.41 1.05 -0.75
C PHE A 97 14.09 -0.35 -1.26
N ASP A 98 13.79 -1.29 -0.35
CA ASP A 98 13.33 -2.62 -0.72
C ASP A 98 11.99 -2.54 -1.44
N ILE A 99 11.04 -1.79 -0.88
CA ILE A 99 9.71 -1.61 -1.47
C ILE A 99 9.79 -0.85 -2.80
N LYS A 100 10.63 0.19 -2.89
CA LYS A 100 10.89 0.88 -4.16
C LYS A 100 11.39 -0.08 -5.23
N ARG A 101 12.35 -0.96 -4.88
CA ARG A 101 12.87 -1.97 -5.81
C ARG A 101 11.76 -2.91 -6.27
N ASP A 102 10.91 -3.38 -5.36
CA ASP A 102 9.82 -4.30 -5.69
C ASP A 102 8.82 -3.65 -6.65
N VAL A 103 8.48 -2.36 -6.45
CA VAL A 103 7.65 -1.57 -7.38
C VAL A 103 8.30 -1.45 -8.75
N VAL A 104 9.58 -1.04 -8.80
CA VAL A 104 10.33 -0.87 -10.06
C VAL A 104 10.41 -2.21 -10.80
N GLN A 105 10.75 -3.29 -10.10
CA GLN A 105 10.84 -4.63 -10.71
C GLN A 105 9.48 -5.08 -11.26
N THR A 106 8.39 -4.89 -10.52
CA THR A 106 7.05 -5.22 -10.97
C THR A 106 6.68 -4.47 -12.26
N LEU A 107 6.99 -3.19 -12.34
CA LEU A 107 6.72 -2.39 -13.54
C LEU A 107 7.62 -2.81 -14.72
N VAL A 108 8.88 -3.17 -14.47
CA VAL A 108 9.79 -3.67 -15.49
C VAL A 108 9.30 -5.00 -16.05
N GLU A 109 8.88 -5.94 -15.21
CA GLU A 109 8.30 -7.23 -15.62
C GLU A 109 6.98 -7.04 -16.39
N ALA A 110 6.24 -5.95 -16.10
CA ALA A 110 5.07 -5.55 -16.86
C ALA A 110 5.41 -4.87 -18.22
N GLY A 111 6.70 -4.75 -18.58
CA GLY A 111 7.16 -4.25 -19.86
C GLY A 111 7.54 -2.75 -19.90
N TYR A 112 7.58 -2.07 -18.75
CA TYR A 112 7.95 -0.64 -18.72
C TYR A 112 9.46 -0.44 -18.59
N ASN A 113 9.97 0.62 -19.22
CA ASN A 113 11.40 0.95 -19.21
C ASN A 113 11.76 1.79 -17.99
N SER A 114 12.51 1.20 -17.05
CA SER A 114 12.91 1.85 -15.80
C SER A 114 13.77 3.12 -16.01
N ASN A 115 14.49 3.24 -17.12
CA ASN A 115 15.30 4.45 -17.42
C ASN A 115 14.44 5.70 -17.68
N LYS A 116 13.15 5.53 -17.94
CA LYS A 116 12.19 6.62 -18.16
C LYS A 116 11.43 7.02 -16.90
N PHE A 117 11.53 6.23 -15.84
CA PHE A 117 10.82 6.50 -14.60
C PHE A 117 11.24 7.82 -13.96
N TYR A 118 10.25 8.56 -13.52
CA TYR A 118 10.45 9.79 -12.76
C TYR A 118 9.88 9.63 -11.36
N LEU A 119 10.61 10.10 -10.35
CA LEU A 119 10.22 10.01 -8.95
C LEU A 119 10.20 11.39 -8.31
N ASP A 120 9.24 11.59 -7.41
CA ASP A 120 9.22 12.71 -6.48
C ASP A 120 8.72 12.28 -5.09
N SER A 121 8.71 13.19 -4.12
CA SER A 121 8.39 12.92 -2.72
C SER A 121 6.94 13.23 -2.32
N LYS A 122 6.07 13.60 -3.28
CA LYS A 122 4.67 13.91 -2.99
C LYS A 122 3.84 12.64 -2.84
N THR A 123 3.44 12.31 -1.64
CA THR A 123 2.66 11.09 -1.34
C THR A 123 1.41 11.42 -0.53
N PRO A 124 0.39 10.55 -0.52
CA PRO A 124 -0.74 10.63 0.39
C PRO A 124 -0.30 10.72 1.86
N SER A 125 -1.14 11.33 2.70
CA SER A 125 -0.83 11.65 4.10
C SER A 125 -0.63 10.42 5.01
N TYR A 126 -1.06 9.25 4.58
CA TYR A 126 -0.83 8.01 5.30
C TYR A 126 0.57 7.42 5.11
N TYR A 127 1.38 7.97 4.22
CA TYR A 127 2.81 7.67 4.14
C TYR A 127 3.65 8.63 4.99
N HIS A 128 4.81 8.17 5.42
CA HIS A 128 5.79 8.99 6.13
C HIS A 128 6.37 10.05 5.19
N PRO A 129 6.33 11.35 5.53
CA PRO A 129 6.68 12.44 4.61
C PRO A 129 8.15 12.43 4.14
N GLY A 130 9.07 11.87 4.95
CA GLY A 130 10.49 11.80 4.62
C GLY A 130 10.98 10.43 4.15
N LYS A 131 10.09 9.41 4.13
CA LYS A 131 10.46 8.03 3.77
C LYS A 131 9.43 7.43 2.82
N SER A 132 9.04 8.21 1.82
CA SER A 132 8.08 7.79 0.80
C SER A 132 8.34 8.50 -0.51
N GLY A 133 7.73 8.00 -1.57
CA GLY A 133 7.81 8.58 -2.90
C GLY A 133 6.69 8.10 -3.80
N ARG A 134 6.50 8.81 -4.90
CA ARG A 134 5.64 8.38 -6.00
C ARG A 134 6.47 8.24 -7.27
N LEU A 135 6.00 7.34 -8.12
CA LEU A 135 6.65 6.99 -9.38
C LEU A 135 5.71 7.29 -10.54
N PHE A 136 6.25 7.89 -11.59
CA PHE A 136 5.61 8.10 -12.88
C PHE A 136 6.35 7.29 -13.94
N LEU A 137 5.64 6.83 -14.97
CA LEU A 137 6.26 6.08 -16.07
C LEU A 137 7.21 6.94 -16.91
N HIS A 138 6.88 8.24 -17.04
CA HIS A 138 7.72 9.22 -17.74
C HIS A 138 7.72 10.56 -16.99
N LYS A 139 8.79 11.33 -17.21
CA LYS A 139 8.84 12.72 -16.74
C LYS A 139 7.79 13.57 -17.46
N GLY A 140 6.93 14.23 -16.69
CA GLY A 140 5.83 15.06 -17.23
C GLY A 140 4.48 14.34 -17.31
N ASP A 141 4.41 13.05 -16.97
CA ASP A 141 3.12 12.38 -16.84
C ASP A 141 2.30 13.03 -15.71
N GLU A 142 1.00 13.21 -15.94
CA GLU A 142 0.06 13.71 -14.92
C GLU A 142 -0.40 12.60 -13.96
N LYS A 143 -0.43 11.35 -14.45
CA LYS A 143 -0.91 10.21 -13.69
C LYS A 143 0.21 9.49 -12.97
N VAL A 144 0.04 9.33 -11.67
CA VAL A 144 0.97 8.55 -10.84
C VAL A 144 0.80 7.06 -11.17
N ALA A 145 1.90 6.37 -11.40
CA ALA A 145 1.91 4.92 -11.62
C ALA A 145 1.93 4.14 -10.29
N ALA A 146 2.70 4.62 -9.31
CA ALA A 146 2.79 3.97 -8.02
C ALA A 146 3.14 4.94 -6.89
N TYR A 147 2.71 4.59 -5.67
CA TYR A 147 3.18 5.14 -4.40
C TYR A 147 3.93 4.06 -3.64
N PHE A 148 4.96 4.45 -2.88
CA PHE A 148 5.70 3.53 -2.01
C PHE A 148 6.29 4.28 -0.82
N GLY A 149 6.48 3.59 0.29
CA GLY A 149 7.09 4.20 1.47
C GLY A 149 6.78 3.50 2.78
N GLU A 150 7.25 4.11 3.84
CA GLU A 150 6.90 3.75 5.21
C GLU A 150 5.52 4.30 5.54
N ILE A 151 4.67 3.49 6.16
CA ILE A 151 3.36 3.95 6.67
C ILE A 151 3.59 4.91 7.84
N HIS A 152 2.82 5.97 7.90
CA HIS A 152 2.99 7.03 8.88
C HIS A 152 2.91 6.48 10.33
N PRO A 153 3.90 6.74 11.20
CA PRO A 153 3.96 6.19 12.56
C PRO A 153 2.72 6.45 13.41
N ASN A 154 2.04 7.59 13.19
CA ASN A 154 0.80 7.89 13.88
C ASN A 154 -0.34 6.93 13.53
N ILE A 155 -0.34 6.37 12.32
CA ILE A 155 -1.33 5.37 11.90
C ILE A 155 -1.03 4.05 12.60
N ILE A 156 0.23 3.61 12.60
CA ILE A 156 0.69 2.39 13.28
C ILE A 156 0.27 2.43 14.76
N LYS A 157 0.47 3.57 15.44
CA LYS A 157 0.07 3.77 16.84
C LYS A 157 -1.44 3.74 17.04
N LYS A 158 -2.23 4.37 16.15
CA LYS A 158 -3.69 4.43 16.27
C LYS A 158 -4.35 3.07 16.06
N ILE A 159 -3.76 2.23 15.20
CA ILE A 159 -4.27 0.89 14.91
C ILE A 159 -3.72 -0.15 15.88
N ASP A 160 -2.81 0.25 16.79
CA ASP A 160 -2.17 -0.61 17.80
C ASP A 160 -1.45 -1.84 17.21
N ILE A 161 -0.73 -1.62 16.10
CA ILE A 161 0.07 -2.68 15.48
C ILE A 161 1.39 -2.83 16.21
N LYS A 162 1.74 -4.06 16.58
CA LYS A 162 2.98 -4.40 17.30
C LYS A 162 4.22 -4.39 16.37
N THR A 163 4.49 -3.24 15.76
CA THR A 163 5.70 -3.03 14.95
C THR A 163 6.15 -1.58 15.02
N GLU A 164 7.44 -1.35 14.91
CA GLU A 164 8.02 0.00 14.85
C GLU A 164 7.98 0.59 13.43
N SER A 165 8.02 -0.26 12.42
CA SER A 165 8.04 0.15 11.01
C SER A 165 7.20 -0.80 10.17
N LEU A 166 6.47 -0.23 9.24
CA LEU A 166 5.66 -0.92 8.26
C LEU A 166 5.86 -0.22 6.92
N VAL A 167 6.29 -0.93 5.91
CA VAL A 167 6.55 -0.39 4.58
C VAL A 167 5.58 -0.99 3.56
N GLY A 168 5.17 -0.19 2.58
CA GLY A 168 4.23 -0.67 1.59
C GLY A 168 4.23 0.12 0.29
N PHE A 169 3.46 -0.39 -0.66
CA PHE A 169 3.29 0.23 -1.97
C PHE A 169 1.87 0.05 -2.50
N GLU A 170 1.52 0.93 -3.44
CA GLU A 170 0.30 0.87 -4.24
C GLU A 170 0.68 1.14 -5.70
N ILE A 171 0.36 0.21 -6.61
CA ILE A 171 0.51 0.39 -8.05
C ILE A 171 -0.89 0.59 -8.64
N LEU A 172 -1.12 1.74 -9.27
CA LEU A 172 -2.40 2.15 -9.83
C LEU A 172 -2.54 1.62 -11.25
N ILE A 173 -3.14 0.43 -11.40
CA ILE A 173 -3.21 -0.29 -12.69
C ILE A 173 -3.90 0.54 -13.77
N ASP A 174 -4.99 1.24 -13.44
CA ASP A 174 -5.75 2.03 -14.40
C ASP A 174 -5.00 3.29 -14.90
N ASN A 175 -3.89 3.62 -14.25
CA ASN A 175 -2.98 4.69 -14.70
C ASN A 175 -1.85 4.17 -15.61
N LEU A 176 -1.69 2.84 -15.69
CA LEU A 176 -0.69 2.22 -16.55
C LEU A 176 -1.25 2.14 -17.98
N LYS A 177 -0.46 2.56 -18.97
CA LYS A 177 -0.79 2.43 -20.38
C LYS A 177 -0.22 1.10 -20.86
N PHE A 178 -1.05 0.07 -20.90
CA PHE A 178 -0.67 -1.18 -21.56
C PHE A 178 -0.68 -0.95 -23.07
N SER A 179 0.49 -1.08 -23.70
CA SER A 179 0.64 -1.03 -25.18
C SER A 179 0.30 -2.38 -25.80
#